data_3121422cb414c5ee05a0e9078ceac9fa
#
_entry.id   3121422cb414c5ee05a0e9078ceac9fa
#
_cell.length_a   1.000
_cell.length_b   1.000
_cell.length_c   1.000
_cell.angle_alpha   90.00
_cell.angle_beta   90.00
_cell.angle_gamma   90.00
#
_symmetry.space_group_name_H-M   'P 1'
#
loop_
_entity.id
_entity.type
_entity.pdbx_description
1 polymer ?
#
loop_
_entity_poly.entity_id
_entity_poly.type
_entity_poly.pdbx_seq_one_letter_code
_entity_poly.pdbx_strand_id
1 'polypeptide(L)'
;VYKRQVLNCNIGDVVEFVQEPTEVVEKKPMTIELFAGAGGLALGIEEAGFDTIGLIEFDKSASDTLKCNRPNWRVINDDIANISCLDLEEYFNIKKGELDLLSGGAPCQAFSYAGKRLGLEDARGTLFYHYAKFLEQLQPKMFLFENVRGLLTHDKGRTYKTITDIFESEGYTIQKQVLNAWDYGVAQKRERLITIGIRNDLVQKIKFDFPAPHKYKPVLR
;
A
#
# COMPACT_ATOMS: atom_id res chain seq x y z
N VAL A 1 13.34 14.62 5.51
CA VAL A 1 14.60 13.86 5.38
C VAL A 1 14.45 12.40 5.82
N TYR A 2 13.47 12.05 6.66
CA TYR A 2 13.44 10.75 7.35
C TYR A 2 12.74 9.59 6.61
N LYS A 3 12.01 9.82 5.53
CA LYS A 3 11.26 8.76 4.83
C LYS A 3 11.84 8.30 3.50
N ARG A 4 12.85 8.97 2.96
CA ARG A 4 13.54 8.58 1.71
C ARG A 4 14.26 7.23 1.81
N GLN A 5 14.30 6.65 3.02
CA GLN A 5 15.14 5.50 3.33
C GLN A 5 14.39 4.19 3.55
N VAL A 6 13.07 4.12 3.30
CA VAL A 6 12.33 2.95 3.74
C VAL A 6 12.33 1.80 2.75
N LEU A 7 12.45 2.05 1.47
CA LEU A 7 12.58 1.03 0.45
C LEU A 7 13.43 1.58 -0.71
N ASN A 8 14.74 1.48 -0.61
CA ASN A 8 15.61 1.59 -1.77
C ASN A 8 15.75 0.22 -2.48
N CYS A 9 14.76 -0.65 -2.33
CA CYS A 9 14.49 -1.70 -3.28
C CYS A 9 13.55 -1.07 -4.30
N ASN A 10 13.99 -1.04 -5.53
CA ASN A 10 13.14 -0.68 -6.64
C ASN A 10 11.93 -1.61 -6.59
N ILE A 11 10.71 -1.08 -6.48
CA ILE A 11 9.50 -1.91 -6.57
C ILE A 11 9.45 -2.62 -7.93
N GLY A 12 10.13 -2.09 -8.96
CA GLY A 12 10.42 -2.81 -10.20
C GLY A 12 11.14 -4.15 -9.99
N ASP A 13 11.95 -4.30 -8.92
CA ASP A 13 12.56 -5.58 -8.55
C ASP A 13 11.56 -6.52 -7.84
N VAL A 14 10.42 -5.98 -7.44
CA VAL A 14 9.36 -6.69 -6.66
C VAL A 14 8.15 -7.05 -7.53
N VAL A 15 7.95 -6.36 -8.66
CA VAL A 15 6.81 -6.60 -9.56
C VAL A 15 7.30 -6.61 -11.00
N GLU A 16 7.56 -7.81 -11.54
CA GLU A 16 7.79 -8.00 -12.97
C GLU A 16 6.44 -8.11 -13.68
N PHE A 17 5.99 -7.02 -14.33
CA PHE A 17 4.85 -7.07 -15.23
C PHE A 17 5.28 -7.71 -16.54
N VAL A 18 4.87 -8.96 -16.78
CA VAL A 18 5.02 -9.58 -18.11
C VAL A 18 3.93 -9.00 -19.01
N GLN A 19 4.27 -7.96 -19.78
CA GLN A 19 3.42 -7.46 -20.85
C GLN A 19 3.58 -8.33 -22.10
N GLU A 20 2.47 -8.78 -22.67
CA GLU A 20 2.46 -9.29 -24.06
C GLU A 20 2.75 -8.12 -25.03
N PRO A 21 3.58 -8.33 -26.09
CA PRO A 21 3.99 -7.26 -26.99
C PRO A 21 2.86 -6.88 -27.94
N THR A 22 2.13 -5.83 -27.64
CA THR A 22 1.36 -5.07 -28.61
C THR A 22 1.88 -3.63 -28.60
N GLU A 23 2.14 -3.06 -29.78
CA GLU A 23 2.50 -1.65 -29.96
C GLU A 23 1.39 -0.74 -29.39
N VAL A 24 1.49 -0.45 -28.11
CA VAL A 24 0.65 0.50 -27.40
C VAL A 24 1.60 1.50 -26.76
N VAL A 25 1.32 2.78 -26.89
CA VAL A 25 1.89 3.82 -26.04
C VAL A 25 1.83 3.28 -24.61
N GLU A 26 2.97 2.96 -24.03
CA GLU A 26 3.07 2.29 -22.70
C GLU A 26 2.40 3.18 -21.66
N LYS A 27 1.12 2.87 -21.36
CA LYS A 27 0.40 3.50 -20.27
C LYS A 27 1.05 2.99 -19.00
N LYS A 28 1.73 3.88 -18.25
CA LYS A 28 2.30 3.53 -16.96
C LYS A 28 1.24 2.92 -16.06
N PRO A 29 1.56 1.90 -15.26
CA PRO A 29 0.63 1.34 -14.29
C PRO A 29 0.25 2.42 -13.26
N MET A 30 -1.04 2.46 -12.90
CA MET A 30 -1.60 3.50 -12.04
C MET A 30 -1.59 3.07 -10.57
N THR A 31 -1.27 4.00 -9.69
CA THR A 31 -1.34 3.77 -8.24
C THR A 31 -2.08 4.87 -7.50
N ILE A 32 -2.75 4.45 -6.40
CA ILE A 32 -3.26 5.34 -5.36
C ILE A 32 -2.58 4.94 -4.05
N GLU A 33 -2.11 5.92 -3.27
CA GLU A 33 -1.55 5.67 -1.95
C GLU A 33 -2.41 6.30 -0.86
N LEU A 34 -2.76 5.50 0.13
CA LEU A 34 -3.50 5.90 1.32
C LEU A 34 -2.53 6.09 2.49
N PHE A 35 -2.78 7.09 3.33
CA PHE A 35 -1.91 7.42 4.48
C PHE A 35 -0.47 7.70 4.03
N ALA A 36 -0.32 8.50 2.98
CA ALA A 36 0.93 8.69 2.25
C ALA A 36 2.07 9.28 3.10
N GLY A 37 1.74 9.96 4.20
CA GLY A 37 2.71 10.64 5.03
C GLY A 37 3.54 11.63 4.22
N ALA A 38 4.84 11.66 4.40
CA ALA A 38 5.73 12.51 3.61
C ALA A 38 6.23 11.85 2.29
N GLY A 39 5.58 10.75 1.83
CA GLY A 39 5.78 10.17 0.51
C GLY A 39 6.90 9.15 0.38
N GLY A 40 7.31 8.51 1.48
CA GLY A 40 8.41 7.53 1.41
C GLY A 40 8.08 6.31 0.56
N LEU A 41 6.85 5.79 0.67
CA LEU A 41 6.38 4.68 -0.15
C LEU A 41 6.07 5.14 -1.57
N ALA A 42 5.39 6.30 -1.72
CA ALA A 42 5.09 6.89 -3.02
C ALA A 42 6.33 7.10 -3.91
N LEU A 43 7.46 7.54 -3.32
CA LEU A 43 8.72 7.70 -4.05
C LEU A 43 9.25 6.36 -4.58
N GLY A 44 9.19 5.29 -3.77
CA GLY A 44 9.60 3.97 -4.22
C GLY A 44 8.71 3.42 -5.34
N ILE A 45 7.40 3.67 -5.27
CA ILE A 45 6.43 3.28 -6.29
C ILE A 45 6.64 4.09 -7.58
N GLU A 46 6.91 5.41 -7.49
CA GLU A 46 7.28 6.26 -8.64
C GLU A 46 8.56 5.75 -9.32
N GLU A 47 9.60 5.42 -8.53
CA GLU A 47 10.86 4.85 -9.03
C GLU A 47 10.66 3.48 -9.71
N ALA A 48 9.65 2.72 -9.31
CA ALA A 48 9.23 1.47 -9.94
C ALA A 48 8.43 1.69 -11.26
N GLY A 49 8.23 2.94 -11.68
CA GLY A 49 7.59 3.27 -12.95
C GLY A 49 6.08 3.46 -12.91
N PHE A 50 5.47 3.45 -11.72
CA PHE A 50 4.04 3.72 -11.58
C PHE A 50 3.71 5.20 -11.73
N ASP A 51 2.52 5.47 -12.24
CA ASP A 51 1.91 6.80 -12.27
C ASP A 51 0.98 6.97 -11.06
N THR A 52 1.30 7.94 -10.21
CA THR A 52 0.56 8.20 -8.97
C THR A 52 -0.63 9.11 -9.26
N ILE A 53 -1.83 8.55 -9.34
CA ILE A 53 -3.07 9.29 -9.66
C ILE A 53 -3.75 9.87 -8.41
N GLY A 54 -3.31 9.52 -7.19
CA GLY A 54 -3.80 10.09 -5.95
C GLY A 54 -2.99 9.69 -4.73
N LEU A 55 -2.75 10.66 -3.86
CA LEU A 55 -2.10 10.49 -2.56
C LEU A 55 -3.02 11.09 -1.50
N ILE A 56 -3.52 10.28 -0.56
CA ILE A 56 -4.39 10.74 0.51
C ILE A 56 -3.59 10.84 1.79
N GLU A 57 -3.57 12.05 2.36
CA GLU A 57 -2.86 12.34 3.61
C GLU A 57 -3.61 13.37 4.44
N PHE A 58 -3.89 13.01 5.69
CA PHE A 58 -4.63 13.86 6.63
C PHE A 58 -3.76 14.98 7.22
N ASP A 59 -2.50 14.66 7.56
CA ASP A 59 -1.59 15.64 8.17
C ASP A 59 -1.18 16.70 7.15
N LYS A 60 -1.48 17.96 7.48
CA LYS A 60 -1.20 19.08 6.61
C LYS A 60 0.29 19.24 6.31
N SER A 61 1.17 19.04 7.30
CA SER A 61 2.61 19.22 7.12
C SER A 61 3.20 18.15 6.21
N ALA A 62 2.72 16.91 6.34
CA ALA A 62 3.08 15.82 5.45
C ALA A 62 2.56 16.08 4.02
N SER A 63 1.31 16.51 3.87
CA SER A 63 0.72 16.91 2.59
C SER A 63 1.47 18.05 1.91
N ASP A 64 1.83 19.10 2.66
CA ASP A 64 2.62 20.22 2.14
C ASP A 64 4.02 19.75 1.68
N THR A 65 4.63 18.80 2.41
CA THR A 65 5.91 18.17 2.02
C THR A 65 5.78 17.41 0.69
N LEU A 66 4.70 16.64 0.52
CA LEU A 66 4.41 15.95 -0.76
C LEU A 66 4.31 16.94 -1.92
N LYS A 67 3.48 17.97 -1.77
CA LYS A 67 3.25 19.00 -2.79
C LYS A 67 4.53 19.77 -3.14
N CYS A 68 5.35 20.06 -2.14
CA CYS A 68 6.62 20.75 -2.34
C CYS A 68 7.63 19.88 -3.12
N ASN A 69 7.74 18.60 -2.75
CA ASN A 69 8.71 17.69 -3.36
C ASN A 69 8.29 17.19 -4.75
N ARG A 70 6.98 17.09 -4.99
CA ARG A 70 6.38 16.58 -6.23
C ARG A 70 5.16 17.41 -6.61
N PRO A 71 5.34 18.62 -7.19
CA PRO A 71 4.23 19.52 -7.52
C PRO A 71 3.19 18.92 -8.48
N ASN A 72 3.60 17.92 -9.27
CA ASN A 72 2.74 17.23 -10.23
C ASN A 72 1.90 16.10 -9.62
N TRP A 73 2.17 15.70 -8.37
CA TRP A 73 1.36 14.69 -7.71
C TRP A 73 0.01 15.25 -7.27
N ARG A 74 -1.04 14.48 -7.50
CA ARG A 74 -2.39 14.79 -6.97
C ARG A 74 -2.44 14.45 -5.49
N VAL A 75 -2.08 15.40 -4.63
CA VAL A 75 -2.11 15.25 -3.16
C VAL A 75 -3.44 15.75 -2.62
N ILE A 76 -4.20 14.85 -2.01
CA ILE A 76 -5.50 15.07 -1.39
C ILE A 76 -5.26 15.19 0.13
N ASN A 77 -5.32 16.43 0.64
CA ASN A 77 -5.18 16.68 2.06
C ASN A 77 -6.56 16.66 2.72
N ASP A 78 -7.03 15.48 3.07
CA ASP A 78 -8.35 15.28 3.68
C ASP A 78 -8.36 14.03 4.56
N ASP A 79 -9.41 13.88 5.37
CA ASP A 79 -9.66 12.65 6.11
C ASP A 79 -10.10 11.54 5.14
N ILE A 80 -9.44 10.38 5.22
CA ILE A 80 -9.80 9.22 4.42
C ILE A 80 -11.25 8.79 4.63
N ALA A 81 -11.84 9.08 5.79
CA ALA A 81 -13.24 8.81 6.07
C ALA A 81 -14.18 9.58 5.13
N ASN A 82 -13.84 10.83 4.79
CA ASN A 82 -14.60 11.62 3.82
C ASN A 82 -14.47 11.04 2.41
N ILE A 83 -13.24 10.74 1.99
CA ILE A 83 -12.95 10.26 0.64
C ILE A 83 -13.56 8.88 0.39
N SER A 84 -13.46 7.95 1.35
CA SER A 84 -13.97 6.57 1.20
C SER A 84 -15.50 6.47 1.11
N CYS A 85 -16.21 7.54 1.45
CA CYS A 85 -17.67 7.64 1.31
C CYS A 85 -18.14 8.14 -0.07
N LEU A 86 -17.20 8.63 -0.89
CA LEU A 86 -17.48 9.08 -2.26
C LEU A 86 -17.58 7.89 -3.22
N ASP A 87 -18.12 8.13 -4.41
CA ASP A 87 -17.93 7.26 -5.55
C ASP A 87 -16.47 7.39 -6.03
N LEU A 88 -15.64 6.39 -5.73
CA LEU A 88 -14.21 6.46 -6.02
C LEU A 88 -13.91 6.30 -7.51
N GLU A 89 -14.77 5.63 -8.28
CA GLU A 89 -14.62 5.54 -9.74
C GLU A 89 -14.76 6.92 -10.37
N GLU A 90 -15.79 7.66 -9.99
CA GLU A 90 -15.99 9.03 -10.44
C GLU A 90 -14.90 9.98 -9.92
N TYR A 91 -14.58 9.88 -8.63
CA TYR A 91 -13.63 10.77 -7.98
C TYR A 91 -12.20 10.68 -8.57
N PHE A 92 -11.74 9.46 -8.90
CA PHE A 92 -10.43 9.25 -9.52
C PHE A 92 -10.48 9.14 -11.04
N ASN A 93 -11.67 9.17 -11.64
CA ASN A 93 -11.90 8.99 -13.07
C ASN A 93 -11.27 7.68 -13.60
N ILE A 94 -11.51 6.60 -12.90
CA ILE A 94 -11.09 5.23 -13.27
C ILE A 94 -12.25 4.28 -13.07
N LYS A 95 -12.27 3.17 -13.81
CA LYS A 95 -13.28 2.13 -13.63
C LYS A 95 -12.81 1.09 -12.61
N LYS A 96 -13.78 0.43 -11.98
CA LYS A 96 -13.52 -0.72 -11.12
C LYS A 96 -12.64 -1.75 -11.83
N GLY A 97 -11.55 -2.15 -11.20
CA GLY A 97 -10.59 -3.11 -11.75
C GLY A 97 -9.48 -2.51 -12.63
N GLU A 98 -9.51 -1.22 -12.95
CA GLU A 98 -8.47 -0.55 -13.74
C GLU A 98 -7.22 -0.16 -12.94
N LEU A 99 -7.37 0.13 -11.65
CA LEU A 99 -6.24 0.48 -10.80
C LEU A 99 -5.25 -0.69 -10.70
N ASP A 100 -3.97 -0.42 -10.98
CA ASP A 100 -2.95 -1.46 -10.94
C ASP A 100 -2.52 -1.75 -9.50
N LEU A 101 -2.29 -0.71 -8.69
CA LEU A 101 -1.83 -0.85 -7.32
C LEU A 101 -2.56 0.10 -6.36
N LEU A 102 -3.11 -0.44 -5.28
CA LEU A 102 -3.49 0.34 -4.10
C LEU A 102 -2.42 0.13 -3.03
N SER A 103 -1.77 1.21 -2.56
CA SER A 103 -0.75 1.12 -1.53
C SER A 103 -1.15 1.90 -0.28
N GLY A 104 -0.53 1.58 0.86
CA GLY A 104 -0.69 2.38 2.07
C GLY A 104 -0.48 1.60 3.35
N GLY A 105 -0.35 2.36 4.45
CA GLY A 105 -0.13 1.83 5.79
C GLY A 105 -1.12 2.41 6.79
N ALA A 106 -2.29 1.77 6.98
CA ALA A 106 -3.24 2.24 7.97
C ALA A 106 -2.64 2.18 9.39
N PRO A 107 -2.70 3.28 10.17
CA PRO A 107 -2.19 3.30 11.54
C PRO A 107 -2.84 2.21 12.42
N CYS A 108 -2.02 1.46 13.15
CA CYS A 108 -2.44 0.31 13.96
C CYS A 108 -3.24 0.67 15.22
N GLN A 109 -3.28 1.95 15.61
CA GLN A 109 -3.84 2.39 16.90
C GLN A 109 -5.35 2.19 17.06
N ALA A 110 -6.07 1.97 15.97
CA ALA A 110 -7.53 1.88 15.96
C ALA A 110 -8.10 0.46 16.24
N PHE A 111 -7.26 -0.58 16.26
CA PHE A 111 -7.74 -1.97 16.45
C PHE A 111 -8.01 -2.36 17.92
N SER A 112 -7.65 -1.53 18.90
CA SER A 112 -7.81 -1.85 20.32
C SER A 112 -9.26 -1.88 20.80
N TYR A 113 -10.21 -1.41 19.99
CA TYR A 113 -11.63 -1.31 20.34
C TYR A 113 -12.55 -2.23 19.50
N ALA A 114 -12.05 -2.88 18.46
CA ALA A 114 -12.86 -3.80 17.66
C ALA A 114 -13.12 -5.09 18.44
N GLY A 115 -14.32 -5.18 19.02
CA GLY A 115 -14.75 -6.33 19.81
C GLY A 115 -15.13 -7.54 18.96
N LYS A 116 -15.10 -8.63 19.52
CA LYS A 116 -15.42 -10.06 19.30
C LYS A 116 -16.19 -10.54 18.03
N ARG A 117 -16.48 -9.74 17.00
CA ARG A 117 -17.17 -10.18 15.78
C ARG A 117 -16.30 -9.99 14.53
N LEU A 118 -16.33 -10.98 13.64
CA LEU A 118 -15.41 -11.10 12.50
C LEU A 118 -16.11 -10.61 11.22
N GLY A 119 -15.85 -9.37 10.81
CA GLY A 119 -16.37 -8.84 9.56
C GLY A 119 -15.97 -7.40 9.30
N LEU A 120 -16.16 -6.92 8.07
CA LEU A 120 -15.89 -5.53 7.68
C LEU A 120 -16.66 -4.52 8.56
N GLU A 121 -17.86 -4.91 9.03
CA GLU A 121 -18.69 -4.08 9.90
C GLU A 121 -18.07 -3.84 11.28
N ASP A 122 -17.30 -4.79 11.81
CA ASP A 122 -16.60 -4.66 13.09
C ASP A 122 -15.35 -3.78 12.98
N ALA A 123 -14.81 -3.65 11.78
CA ALA A 123 -13.74 -2.73 11.46
C ALA A 123 -14.24 -1.28 11.30
N ARG A 124 -15.57 -1.04 11.29
CA ARG A 124 -16.15 0.31 11.22
C ARG A 124 -15.60 1.17 12.36
N GLY A 125 -15.16 2.38 12.01
CA GLY A 125 -14.49 3.29 12.93
C GLY A 125 -12.99 3.09 13.06
N THR A 126 -12.40 2.12 12.35
CA THR A 126 -10.95 1.98 12.22
C THR A 126 -10.47 2.55 10.88
N LEU A 127 -9.24 3.07 10.83
CA LEU A 127 -8.66 3.54 9.57
C LEU A 127 -8.47 2.41 8.55
N PHE A 128 -8.32 1.17 9.01
CA PHE A 128 -8.29 -0.02 8.16
C PHE A 128 -9.62 -0.24 7.41
N TYR A 129 -10.77 0.08 8.01
CA TYR A 129 -12.07 0.00 7.34
C TYR A 129 -12.09 0.82 6.05
N HIS A 130 -11.53 2.02 6.09
CA HIS A 130 -11.47 2.89 4.91
C HIS A 130 -10.54 2.32 3.84
N TYR A 131 -9.42 1.68 4.23
CA TYR A 131 -8.57 0.95 3.27
C TYR A 131 -9.37 -0.17 2.57
N ALA A 132 -10.12 -0.96 3.33
CA ALA A 132 -10.95 -2.02 2.79
C ALA A 132 -12.07 -1.50 1.86
N LYS A 133 -12.61 -0.30 2.16
CA LYS A 133 -13.58 0.38 1.27
C LYS A 133 -12.98 0.74 -0.10
N PHE A 134 -11.73 1.16 -0.15
CA PHE A 134 -11.03 1.38 -1.42
C PHE A 134 -10.85 0.07 -2.19
N LEU A 135 -10.54 -1.04 -1.52
CA LEU A 135 -10.46 -2.35 -2.17
C LEU A 135 -11.82 -2.78 -2.72
N GLU A 136 -12.89 -2.65 -1.94
CA GLU A 136 -14.26 -3.00 -2.34
C GLU A 136 -14.71 -2.22 -3.58
N GLN A 137 -14.50 -0.91 -3.59
CA GLN A 137 -14.97 -0.03 -4.65
C GLN A 137 -14.10 -0.14 -5.92
N LEU A 138 -12.78 -0.03 -5.78
CA LEU A 138 -11.87 0.06 -6.93
C LEU A 138 -11.39 -1.30 -7.45
N GLN A 139 -11.42 -2.36 -6.64
CA GLN A 139 -10.92 -3.70 -7.00
C GLN A 139 -9.57 -3.65 -7.75
N PRO A 140 -8.53 -3.02 -7.16
CA PRO A 140 -7.22 -2.93 -7.80
C PRO A 140 -6.67 -4.31 -8.17
N LYS A 141 -5.79 -4.37 -9.18
CA LYS A 141 -5.17 -5.63 -9.59
C LYS A 141 -4.31 -6.22 -8.48
N MET A 142 -3.61 -5.33 -7.76
CA MET A 142 -2.80 -5.66 -6.59
C MET A 142 -2.97 -4.60 -5.51
N PHE A 143 -2.65 -4.98 -4.27
CA PHE A 143 -2.46 -4.01 -3.20
C PHE A 143 -1.20 -4.28 -2.38
N LEU A 144 -0.64 -3.22 -1.79
CA LEU A 144 0.44 -3.25 -0.83
C LEU A 144 -0.03 -2.61 0.48
N PHE A 145 -0.16 -3.42 1.53
CA PHE A 145 -0.51 -2.96 2.86
C PHE A 145 0.72 -3.03 3.78
N GLU A 146 1.24 -1.86 4.19
CA GLU A 146 2.39 -1.75 5.09
C GLU A 146 1.93 -1.60 6.53
N ASN A 147 2.61 -2.23 7.46
CA ASN A 147 2.37 -2.02 8.89
C ASN A 147 3.61 -2.32 9.75
N VAL A 148 3.53 -2.03 11.02
CA VAL A 148 4.58 -2.42 11.97
C VAL A 148 4.57 -3.93 12.20
N ARG A 149 5.76 -4.54 12.42
CA ARG A 149 5.89 -5.97 12.74
C ARG A 149 5.00 -6.42 13.89
N GLY A 150 4.79 -5.53 14.89
CA GLY A 150 3.96 -5.81 16.06
C GLY A 150 2.52 -6.18 15.76
N LEU A 151 1.99 -5.83 14.56
CA LEU A 151 0.65 -6.21 14.13
C LEU A 151 0.45 -7.73 14.10
N LEU A 152 1.51 -8.50 13.80
CA LEU A 152 1.45 -9.97 13.76
C LEU A 152 1.15 -10.60 15.13
N THR A 153 1.54 -9.94 16.21
CA THR A 153 1.35 -10.45 17.59
C THR A 153 0.29 -9.68 18.36
N HIS A 154 -0.24 -8.59 17.78
CA HIS A 154 -1.28 -7.79 18.40
C HIS A 154 -2.51 -8.65 18.67
N ASP A 155 -3.04 -8.58 19.90
CA ASP A 155 -4.18 -9.39 20.35
C ASP A 155 -4.02 -10.88 20.03
N LYS A 156 -2.84 -11.45 20.35
CA LYS A 156 -2.50 -12.86 20.08
C LYS A 156 -2.63 -13.25 18.59
N GLY A 157 -2.40 -12.30 17.67
CA GLY A 157 -2.47 -12.49 16.22
C GLY A 157 -3.89 -12.35 15.63
N ARG A 158 -4.92 -12.15 16.45
CA ARG A 158 -6.30 -12.03 15.98
C ARG A 158 -6.53 -10.83 15.09
N THR A 159 -5.89 -9.70 15.42
CA THR A 159 -6.02 -8.48 14.62
C THR A 159 -5.55 -8.70 13.18
N TYR A 160 -4.35 -9.28 13.01
CA TYR A 160 -3.83 -9.52 11.66
C TYR A 160 -4.67 -10.58 10.91
N LYS A 161 -5.15 -11.60 11.63
CA LYS A 161 -6.07 -12.59 11.04
C LYS A 161 -7.35 -11.92 10.53
N THR A 162 -7.98 -11.06 11.32
CA THR A 162 -9.18 -10.31 10.88
C THR A 162 -8.90 -9.49 9.62
N ILE A 163 -7.75 -8.79 9.57
CA ILE A 163 -7.34 -8.02 8.39
C ILE A 163 -7.22 -8.92 7.15
N THR A 164 -6.55 -10.06 7.28
CA THR A 164 -6.37 -10.97 6.15
C THR A 164 -7.68 -11.64 5.73
N ASP A 165 -8.54 -12.00 6.67
CA ASP A 165 -9.87 -12.56 6.37
C ASP A 165 -10.72 -11.55 5.56
N ILE A 166 -10.63 -10.26 5.87
CA ILE A 166 -11.29 -9.20 5.09
C ILE A 166 -10.68 -9.10 3.68
N PHE A 167 -9.36 -9.07 3.55
CA PHE A 167 -8.71 -9.03 2.24
C PHE A 167 -9.08 -10.24 1.36
N GLU A 168 -9.12 -11.44 1.96
CA GLU A 168 -9.52 -12.67 1.27
C GLU A 168 -11.00 -12.63 0.86
N SER A 169 -11.89 -12.08 1.70
CA SER A 169 -13.32 -11.91 1.38
C SER A 169 -13.55 -10.90 0.25
N GLU A 170 -12.67 -9.91 0.09
CA GLU A 170 -12.67 -8.97 -1.04
C GLU A 170 -12.10 -9.58 -2.34
N GLY A 171 -11.72 -10.85 -2.34
CA GLY A 171 -11.28 -11.57 -3.53
C GLY A 171 -9.80 -11.50 -3.82
N TYR A 172 -8.95 -11.41 -2.79
CA TYR A 172 -7.50 -11.37 -2.94
C TYR A 172 -6.81 -12.59 -2.35
N THR A 173 -5.79 -13.07 -3.03
CA THR A 173 -4.80 -14.03 -2.50
C THR A 173 -3.67 -13.26 -1.85
N ILE A 174 -3.32 -13.63 -0.61
CA ILE A 174 -2.42 -12.85 0.24
C ILE A 174 -1.06 -13.51 0.37
N GLN A 175 -0.01 -12.70 0.25
CA GLN A 175 1.35 -13.04 0.65
C GLN A 175 1.87 -12.01 1.66
N LYS A 176 2.70 -12.43 2.62
CA LYS A 176 3.27 -11.51 3.61
C LYS A 176 4.71 -11.83 3.94
N GLN A 177 5.47 -10.78 4.25
CA GLN A 177 6.82 -10.90 4.78
C GLN A 177 7.14 -9.72 5.70
N VAL A 178 7.96 -9.96 6.72
CA VAL A 178 8.59 -8.88 7.49
C VAL A 178 9.91 -8.54 6.82
N LEU A 179 10.01 -7.32 6.33
CA LEU A 179 11.22 -6.78 5.69
C LEU A 179 11.91 -5.81 6.64
N ASN A 180 13.24 -5.85 6.66
CA ASN A 180 14.04 -4.87 7.40
C ASN A 180 14.78 -3.97 6.40
N ALA A 181 14.52 -2.67 6.45
CA ALA A 181 15.13 -1.69 5.56
C ALA A 181 16.68 -1.79 5.51
N TRP A 182 17.31 -2.21 6.62
CA TRP A 182 18.75 -2.50 6.68
C TRP A 182 19.19 -3.53 5.63
N ASP A 183 18.34 -4.51 5.36
CA ASP A 183 18.64 -5.61 4.43
C ASP A 183 18.55 -5.17 2.95
N TYR A 184 18.02 -3.97 2.70
CA TYR A 184 17.77 -3.41 1.37
C TYR A 184 18.52 -2.08 1.13
N GLY A 185 19.66 -1.90 1.79
CA GLY A 185 20.54 -0.77 1.50
C GLY A 185 20.29 0.49 2.34
N VAL A 186 19.35 0.48 3.27
CA VAL A 186 19.06 1.62 4.15
C VAL A 186 19.86 1.49 5.44
N ALA A 187 20.60 2.53 5.85
CA ALA A 187 21.38 2.55 7.09
C ALA A 187 20.49 2.73 8.34
N GLN A 188 19.36 2.00 8.40
CA GLN A 188 18.41 2.01 9.51
C GLN A 188 17.82 0.61 9.73
N LYS A 189 17.87 0.12 10.95
CA LYS A 189 17.10 -1.08 11.33
C LYS A 189 15.63 -0.69 11.48
N ARG A 190 14.83 -1.01 10.47
CA ARG A 190 13.38 -0.71 10.42
C ARG A 190 12.63 -1.91 9.86
N GLU A 191 12.04 -2.68 10.74
CA GLU A 191 11.21 -3.81 10.37
C GLU A 191 9.79 -3.37 10.05
N ARG A 192 9.27 -3.85 8.91
CA ARG A 192 7.89 -3.63 8.48
C ARG A 192 7.27 -4.91 7.96
N LEU A 193 6.06 -5.14 8.38
CA LEU A 193 5.21 -6.15 7.78
C LEU A 193 4.67 -5.59 6.47
N ILE A 194 5.01 -6.26 5.38
CA ILE A 194 4.46 -5.99 4.06
C ILE A 194 3.50 -7.11 3.71
N THR A 195 2.28 -6.76 3.41
CA THR A 195 1.25 -7.68 2.91
C THR A 195 0.92 -7.29 1.49
N ILE A 196 1.05 -8.23 0.58
CA ILE A 196 0.68 -8.10 -0.83
C ILE A 196 -0.57 -8.91 -1.08
N GLY A 197 -1.56 -8.30 -1.71
CA GLY A 197 -2.72 -9.00 -2.23
C GLY A 197 -2.74 -8.94 -3.75
N ILE A 198 -2.98 -10.09 -4.38
CA ILE A 198 -3.19 -10.23 -5.81
C ILE A 198 -4.64 -10.65 -6.02
N ARG A 199 -5.37 -9.92 -6.87
CA ARG A 199 -6.77 -10.25 -7.15
C ARG A 199 -6.89 -11.65 -7.75
N ASN A 200 -7.83 -12.45 -7.28
CA ASN A 200 -7.90 -13.89 -7.53
C ASN A 200 -7.96 -14.29 -9.02
N ASP A 201 -8.57 -13.44 -9.87
CA ASP A 201 -8.61 -13.64 -11.32
C ASP A 201 -7.25 -13.45 -12.02
N LEU A 202 -6.27 -12.87 -11.31
CA LEU A 202 -4.94 -12.53 -11.82
C LEU A 202 -3.81 -13.40 -11.24
N VAL A 203 -4.08 -14.21 -10.21
CA VAL A 203 -3.05 -15.01 -9.50
C VAL A 203 -2.24 -15.91 -10.44
N GLN A 204 -2.87 -16.43 -11.50
CA GLN A 204 -2.18 -17.27 -12.48
C GLN A 204 -1.38 -16.45 -13.51
N LYS A 205 -1.61 -15.14 -13.60
CA LYS A 205 -0.99 -14.25 -14.58
C LYS A 205 0.11 -13.38 -13.96
N ILE A 206 0.00 -13.06 -12.67
CA ILE A 206 0.94 -12.23 -11.94
C ILE A 206 1.79 -13.13 -11.06
N LYS A 207 3.08 -13.19 -11.34
CA LYS A 207 4.07 -13.82 -10.46
C LYS A 207 4.65 -12.75 -9.53
N PHE A 208 4.54 -12.97 -8.24
CA PHE A 208 5.12 -12.08 -7.23
C PHE A 208 6.00 -12.90 -6.27
N ASP A 209 7.22 -12.41 -6.06
CA ASP A 209 8.16 -12.91 -5.05
C ASP A 209 8.74 -11.74 -4.27
N PHE A 210 8.87 -11.88 -2.95
CA PHE A 210 9.57 -10.86 -2.16
C PHE A 210 11.04 -10.80 -2.54
N PRO A 211 11.64 -9.59 -2.63
CA PRO A 211 13.04 -9.44 -3.01
C PRO A 211 13.97 -10.08 -1.98
N ALA A 212 15.03 -10.70 -2.47
CA ALA A 212 16.07 -11.24 -1.60
C ALA A 212 16.87 -10.11 -0.92
N PRO A 213 17.27 -10.28 0.35
CA PRO A 213 18.12 -9.31 1.03
C PRO A 213 19.43 -9.06 0.27
N HIS A 214 19.90 -7.81 0.27
CA HIS A 214 21.21 -7.48 -0.29
C HIS A 214 22.35 -8.18 0.48
N LYS A 215 23.35 -8.64 -0.23
CA LYS A 215 24.58 -9.20 0.39
C LYS A 215 25.35 -8.14 1.17
N TYR A 216 25.29 -6.88 0.72
CA TYR A 216 25.91 -5.75 1.37
C TYR A 216 24.98 -5.16 2.44
N LYS A 217 25.55 -4.84 3.61
CA LYS A 217 24.84 -4.14 4.69
C LYS A 217 25.39 -2.73 4.81
N PRO A 218 24.53 -1.68 4.73
CA PRO A 218 24.98 -0.32 4.84
C PRO A 218 25.48 -0.01 6.25
N VAL A 219 26.51 0.83 6.34
CA VAL A 219 27.02 1.36 7.60
C VAL A 219 26.99 2.88 7.55
N LEU A 220 26.59 3.52 8.65
CA LEU A 220 26.77 4.95 8.84
C LEU A 220 28.28 5.17 9.10
N ARG A 221 28.90 6.03 8.30
CA ARG A 221 30.24 6.57 8.54
C ARG A 221 30.15 7.93 9.21
#